data_2ac4a6a5e6c2d8b321a480698c7d2bab
#
_entry.id   2ac4a6a5e6c2d8b321a480698c7d2bab
#
_cell.length_a   1.000
_cell.length_b   1.000
_cell.length_c   1.000
_cell.angle_alpha   90.00
_cell.angle_beta   90.00
_cell.angle_gamma   90.00
#
_symmetry.space_group_name_H-M   'P 1'
#
loop_
_entity.id
_entity.type
_entity.pdbx_description
1 polymer ?
#
loop_
_entity_poly.entity_id
_entity_poly.type
_entity_poly.pdbx_seq_one_letter_code
_entity_poly.pdbx_strand_id
1 'polypeptide(L)'
;MAKPADVLKRIKDEEIEWVDLRFTDPKGKWQHLTMCSGVIGEDELTDGLMFDGSSIAGWKAINESDMILKPDLDSVYVDPFSATPMMIIFCDIVEPSTGELYARDPRSTAKRAEAYLKSTGIGDTVYVGPEAEFFMFDDVRFENGYNTSYYKLDDIELPTNTGTKYESGNMGHRPRAKGGYFPVAPVDSAQDIRGE
;
A
#
# COMPACT_ATOMS: atom_id res chain seq x y z
N MET A 1 12.88 -18.13 -3.05
CA MET A 1 11.50 -17.95 -3.55
C MET A 1 10.59 -18.86 -2.75
N ALA A 2 9.61 -18.29 -2.10
CA ALA A 2 8.57 -19.04 -1.40
C ALA A 2 7.77 -19.89 -2.41
N LYS A 3 7.25 -21.01 -1.93
CA LYS A 3 6.46 -21.94 -2.77
C LYS A 3 4.97 -21.79 -2.43
N PRO A 4 4.06 -22.07 -3.35
CA PRO A 4 2.62 -22.09 -3.06
C PRO A 4 2.26 -22.88 -1.81
N ALA A 5 2.87 -24.04 -1.60
CA ALA A 5 2.65 -24.88 -0.42
C ALA A 5 3.00 -24.17 0.90
N ASP A 6 4.03 -23.31 0.90
CA ASP A 6 4.43 -22.54 2.09
C ASP A 6 3.38 -21.49 2.44
N VAL A 7 2.83 -20.82 1.41
CA VAL A 7 1.76 -19.82 1.58
C VAL A 7 0.47 -20.49 2.05
N LEU A 8 0.08 -21.61 1.42
CA LEU A 8 -1.11 -22.38 1.84
C LEU A 8 -0.99 -22.90 3.28
N LYS A 9 0.21 -23.30 3.68
CA LYS A 9 0.48 -23.69 5.06
C LYS A 9 0.28 -22.51 6.01
N ARG A 10 0.81 -21.32 5.68
CA ARG A 10 0.63 -20.11 6.47
C ARG A 10 -0.85 -19.71 6.58
N ILE A 11 -1.60 -19.77 5.48
CA ILE A 11 -3.05 -19.50 5.47
C ILE A 11 -3.75 -20.35 6.54
N LYS A 12 -3.39 -21.63 6.62
CA LYS A 12 -3.98 -22.56 7.59
C LYS A 12 -3.49 -22.33 9.02
N ASP A 13 -2.17 -22.20 9.21
CA ASP A 13 -1.56 -22.11 10.53
C ASP A 13 -1.88 -20.78 11.24
N GLU A 14 -2.03 -19.70 10.47
CA GLU A 14 -2.34 -18.35 10.92
C GLU A 14 -3.85 -18.04 10.87
N GLU A 15 -4.69 -19.05 10.59
CA GLU A 15 -6.16 -18.95 10.52
C GLU A 15 -6.66 -17.81 9.63
N ILE A 16 -6.00 -17.61 8.49
CA ILE A 16 -6.32 -16.52 7.54
C ILE A 16 -7.71 -16.76 6.93
N GLU A 17 -8.57 -15.76 7.06
CA GLU A 17 -9.92 -15.78 6.47
C GLU A 17 -9.96 -15.18 5.07
N TRP A 18 -9.15 -14.15 4.82
CA TRP A 18 -9.13 -13.40 3.57
C TRP A 18 -7.74 -13.29 2.98
N VAL A 19 -7.64 -13.44 1.67
CA VAL A 19 -6.42 -13.16 0.91
C VAL A 19 -6.67 -11.97 0.01
N ASP A 20 -5.86 -10.93 0.18
CA ASP A 20 -5.96 -9.64 -0.48
C ASP A 20 -4.83 -9.49 -1.50
N LEU A 21 -5.16 -9.63 -2.77
CA LEU A 21 -4.22 -9.52 -3.88
C LEU A 21 -4.09 -8.07 -4.28
N ARG A 22 -2.95 -7.45 -3.99
CA ARG A 22 -2.71 -6.02 -4.20
C ARG A 22 -1.83 -5.76 -5.41
N PHE A 23 -2.13 -4.69 -6.11
CA PHE A 23 -1.34 -4.21 -7.24
C PHE A 23 -1.36 -2.68 -7.29
N THR A 24 -0.48 -2.09 -8.08
CA THR A 24 -0.36 -0.63 -8.17
C THR A 24 -0.90 -0.14 -9.50
N ASP A 25 -1.76 0.87 -9.48
CA ASP A 25 -2.26 1.51 -10.70
C ASP A 25 -1.26 2.54 -11.27
N PRO A 26 -1.48 3.08 -12.50
CA PRO A 26 -0.58 4.06 -13.10
C PRO A 26 -0.42 5.37 -12.32
N LYS A 27 -1.33 5.66 -11.37
CA LYS A 27 -1.25 6.83 -10.49
C LYS A 27 -0.48 6.58 -9.20
N GLY A 28 0.00 5.34 -8.99
CA GLY A 28 0.71 4.93 -7.78
C GLY A 28 -0.22 4.51 -6.64
N LYS A 29 -1.53 4.41 -6.88
CA LYS A 29 -2.50 3.95 -5.88
C LYS A 29 -2.55 2.43 -5.86
N TRP A 30 -2.62 1.85 -4.65
CA TRP A 30 -2.92 0.43 -4.50
C TRP A 30 -4.37 0.14 -4.83
N GLN A 31 -4.56 -0.84 -5.66
CA GLN A 31 -5.82 -1.49 -5.98
C GLN A 31 -5.76 -2.93 -5.49
N HIS A 32 -6.90 -3.58 -5.33
CA HIS A 32 -6.92 -4.94 -4.80
C HIS A 32 -8.11 -5.77 -5.28
N LEU A 33 -7.96 -7.08 -5.12
CA LEU A 33 -9.02 -8.08 -5.20
C LEU A 33 -8.92 -8.97 -3.96
N THR A 34 -9.98 -9.00 -3.15
CA THR A 34 -10.03 -9.81 -1.93
C THR A 34 -10.82 -11.09 -2.16
N MET A 35 -10.24 -12.22 -1.76
CA MET A 35 -10.81 -13.55 -1.89
C MET A 35 -10.93 -14.21 -0.51
N CYS A 36 -11.97 -15.05 -0.32
CA CYS A 36 -12.00 -15.95 0.82
C CYS A 36 -10.82 -16.94 0.71
N SER A 37 -10.12 -17.18 1.80
CA SER A 37 -8.95 -18.07 1.82
C SER A 37 -9.25 -19.49 1.35
N GLY A 38 -10.50 -19.96 1.55
CA GLY A 38 -10.93 -21.29 1.15
C GLY A 38 -10.98 -21.53 -0.38
N VAL A 39 -10.89 -20.47 -1.20
CA VAL A 39 -10.84 -20.59 -2.66
C VAL A 39 -9.44 -20.37 -3.24
N ILE A 40 -8.47 -20.11 -2.40
CA ILE A 40 -7.07 -19.96 -2.79
C ILE A 40 -6.38 -21.30 -2.71
N GLY A 41 -6.01 -21.83 -3.87
CA GLY A 41 -5.25 -23.07 -4.00
C GLY A 41 -3.88 -22.86 -4.64
N GLU A 42 -3.26 -23.96 -5.03
CA GLU A 42 -1.96 -23.93 -5.68
C GLU A 42 -2.03 -23.26 -7.06
N ASP A 43 -3.13 -23.46 -7.79
CA ASP A 43 -3.33 -22.89 -9.13
C ASP A 43 -3.45 -21.37 -9.06
N GLU A 44 -4.24 -20.81 -8.11
CA GLU A 44 -4.38 -19.37 -7.91
C GLU A 44 -3.04 -18.71 -7.53
N LEU A 45 -2.24 -19.39 -6.73
CA LEU A 45 -0.92 -18.88 -6.33
C LEU A 45 0.14 -19.04 -7.43
N THR A 46 -0.04 -20.01 -8.34
CA THR A 46 0.91 -20.32 -9.42
C THR A 46 0.55 -19.61 -10.71
N ASP A 47 -0.70 -19.70 -11.14
CA ASP A 47 -1.16 -19.15 -12.43
C ASP A 47 -1.74 -17.75 -12.29
N GLY A 48 -2.20 -17.42 -11.09
CA GLY A 48 -2.82 -16.12 -10.79
C GLY A 48 -4.33 -16.12 -11.04
N LEU A 49 -4.94 -14.95 -10.86
CA LEU A 49 -6.38 -14.75 -11.03
C LEU A 49 -6.66 -13.73 -12.12
N MET A 50 -7.64 -14.03 -12.96
CA MET A 50 -8.10 -13.10 -13.97
C MET A 50 -8.95 -11.98 -13.35
N PHE A 51 -8.80 -10.78 -13.87
CA PHE A 51 -9.61 -9.64 -13.53
C PHE A 51 -9.82 -8.71 -14.73
N ASP A 52 -10.78 -7.80 -14.61
CA ASP A 52 -11.10 -6.82 -15.64
C ASP A 52 -10.18 -5.59 -15.53
N GLY A 53 -9.16 -5.52 -16.37
CA GLY A 53 -8.22 -4.39 -16.44
C GLY A 53 -8.84 -3.09 -16.97
N SER A 54 -10.04 -3.13 -17.60
CA SER A 54 -10.72 -1.90 -18.03
C SER A 54 -11.26 -1.09 -16.84
N SER A 55 -11.40 -1.72 -15.68
CA SER A 55 -11.74 -1.04 -14.44
C SER A 55 -10.62 -0.15 -13.89
N ILE A 56 -9.40 -0.31 -14.41
CA ILE A 56 -8.24 0.48 -13.98
C ILE A 56 -7.96 1.59 -15.00
N ALA A 57 -8.09 2.82 -14.56
CA ALA A 57 -7.91 3.98 -15.44
C ALA A 57 -6.51 4.00 -16.09
N GLY A 58 -6.48 4.08 -17.41
CA GLY A 58 -5.26 4.15 -18.20
C GLY A 58 -4.67 2.79 -18.60
N TRP A 59 -5.33 1.67 -18.26
CA TRP A 59 -4.87 0.34 -18.66
C TRP A 59 -5.51 -0.12 -19.97
N LYS A 60 -6.59 -0.86 -19.90
CA LYS A 60 -7.19 -1.55 -21.05
C LYS A 60 -8.50 -0.93 -21.50
N ALA A 61 -8.85 -1.16 -22.75
CA ALA A 61 -10.20 -0.94 -23.25
C ALA A 61 -11.08 -2.16 -22.97
N ILE A 62 -12.39 -1.96 -22.93
CA ILE A 62 -13.36 -3.01 -22.56
C ILE A 62 -13.34 -4.24 -23.48
N ASN A 63 -12.92 -4.07 -24.71
CA ASN A 63 -12.82 -5.16 -25.70
C ASN A 63 -11.56 -6.03 -25.56
N GLU A 64 -10.63 -5.65 -24.69
CA GLU A 64 -9.38 -6.37 -24.43
C GLU A 64 -9.04 -6.31 -22.92
N SER A 65 -10.07 -6.46 -22.08
CA SER A 65 -9.97 -6.11 -20.66
C SER A 65 -9.31 -7.16 -19.78
N ASP A 66 -9.29 -8.41 -20.22
CA ASP A 66 -8.78 -9.50 -19.39
C ASP A 66 -7.30 -9.35 -19.08
N MET A 67 -6.95 -9.44 -17.80
CA MET A 67 -5.61 -9.40 -17.27
C MET A 67 -5.46 -10.40 -16.12
N ILE A 68 -4.23 -10.74 -15.77
CA ILE A 68 -3.93 -11.68 -14.70
C ILE A 68 -3.21 -10.97 -13.57
N LEU A 69 -3.74 -11.12 -12.34
CA LEU A 69 -3.01 -10.85 -11.09
C LEU A 69 -2.11 -12.04 -10.80
N LYS A 70 -0.81 -11.88 -10.97
CA LYS A 70 0.18 -12.93 -10.70
C LYS A 70 0.80 -12.71 -9.32
N PRO A 71 0.47 -13.54 -8.31
CA PRO A 71 1.01 -13.36 -6.96
C PRO A 71 2.53 -13.46 -6.91
N ASP A 72 3.16 -12.53 -6.20
CA ASP A 72 4.56 -12.61 -5.82
C ASP A 72 4.67 -13.22 -4.43
N LEU A 73 5.01 -14.51 -4.37
CA LEU A 73 5.01 -15.28 -3.13
C LEU A 73 6.12 -14.87 -2.15
N ASP A 74 7.09 -14.07 -2.58
CA ASP A 74 8.09 -13.50 -1.70
C ASP A 74 7.59 -12.18 -1.03
N SER A 75 6.39 -11.69 -1.40
CA SER A 75 5.76 -10.48 -0.88
C SER A 75 4.47 -10.76 -0.10
N VAL A 76 4.53 -11.68 0.87
CA VAL A 76 3.37 -12.16 1.64
C VAL A 76 3.41 -11.62 3.06
N TYR A 77 2.37 -10.89 3.46
CA TYR A 77 2.23 -10.24 4.76
C TYR A 77 0.89 -10.55 5.39
N VAL A 78 0.83 -10.57 6.72
CA VAL A 78 -0.45 -10.51 7.45
C VAL A 78 -0.75 -9.03 7.70
N ASP A 79 -1.99 -8.61 7.40
CA ASP A 79 -2.41 -7.23 7.62
C ASP A 79 -2.62 -6.99 9.13
N PRO A 80 -1.79 -6.15 9.77
CA PRO A 80 -1.91 -5.89 11.20
C PRO A 80 -3.08 -4.97 11.56
N PHE A 81 -3.73 -4.35 10.57
CA PHE A 81 -4.82 -3.39 10.76
C PHE A 81 -6.20 -3.97 10.45
N SER A 82 -6.26 -5.15 9.86
CA SER A 82 -7.54 -5.80 9.57
C SER A 82 -8.20 -6.33 10.84
N ALA A 83 -9.52 -6.16 10.95
CA ALA A 83 -10.30 -6.71 12.07
C ALA A 83 -10.40 -8.24 12.04
N THR A 84 -10.24 -8.85 10.86
CA THR A 84 -10.20 -10.30 10.66
C THR A 84 -8.85 -10.70 10.09
N PRO A 85 -8.35 -11.91 10.35
CA PRO A 85 -7.08 -12.36 9.81
C PRO A 85 -7.05 -12.30 8.28
N MET A 86 -6.23 -11.41 7.75
CA MET A 86 -6.09 -11.13 6.32
C MET A 86 -4.63 -11.25 5.89
N MET A 87 -4.39 -11.96 4.80
CA MET A 87 -3.09 -12.08 4.17
C MET A 87 -3.03 -11.20 2.93
N ILE A 88 -2.04 -10.33 2.85
CA ILE A 88 -1.76 -9.48 1.69
C ILE A 88 -0.70 -10.17 0.84
N ILE A 89 -0.92 -10.22 -0.48
CA ILE A 89 0.05 -10.67 -1.46
C ILE A 89 0.13 -9.62 -2.57
N PHE A 90 1.30 -9.06 -2.82
CA PHE A 90 1.48 -8.18 -3.97
C PHE A 90 1.59 -8.98 -5.26
N CYS A 91 0.98 -8.45 -6.32
CA CYS A 91 0.89 -9.11 -7.61
C CYS A 91 1.59 -8.32 -8.70
N ASP A 92 2.19 -9.05 -9.62
CA ASP A 92 2.51 -8.54 -10.95
C ASP A 92 1.27 -8.62 -11.84
N ILE A 93 1.22 -7.78 -12.86
CA ILE A 93 0.16 -7.83 -13.87
C ILE A 93 0.70 -8.48 -15.13
N VAL A 94 -0.03 -9.45 -15.63
CA VAL A 94 0.37 -10.26 -16.79
C VAL A 94 -0.69 -10.19 -17.89
N GLU A 95 -0.22 -10.11 -19.13
CA GLU A 95 -1.06 -10.21 -20.33
C GLU A 95 -1.43 -11.67 -20.60
N PRO A 96 -2.72 -12.05 -20.58
CA PRO A 96 -3.13 -13.44 -20.78
C PRO A 96 -2.70 -14.01 -22.14
N SER A 97 -2.70 -13.17 -23.18
CA SER A 97 -2.40 -13.58 -24.55
C SER A 97 -0.93 -13.90 -24.80
N THR A 98 -0.01 -13.33 -24.03
CA THR A 98 1.44 -13.49 -24.21
C THR A 98 2.14 -14.14 -23.02
N GLY A 99 1.52 -14.09 -21.84
CA GLY A 99 2.15 -14.50 -20.59
C GLY A 99 3.25 -13.51 -20.11
N GLU A 100 3.37 -12.36 -20.75
CA GLU A 100 4.39 -11.35 -20.41
C GLU A 100 3.87 -10.36 -19.38
N LEU A 101 4.81 -9.74 -18.64
CA LEU A 101 4.50 -8.67 -17.71
C LEU A 101 3.91 -7.46 -18.45
N TYR A 102 2.81 -6.92 -17.92
CA TYR A 102 2.12 -5.80 -18.53
C TYR A 102 2.99 -4.53 -18.54
N ALA A 103 3.11 -3.90 -19.70
CA ALA A 103 4.01 -2.79 -19.92
C ALA A 103 3.71 -1.54 -19.07
N ARG A 104 2.42 -1.32 -18.72
CA ARG A 104 1.97 -0.15 -17.93
C ARG A 104 1.83 -0.43 -16.44
N ASP A 105 2.17 -1.64 -16.00
CA ASP A 105 2.23 -1.95 -14.58
C ASP A 105 3.50 -1.32 -13.97
N PRO A 106 3.37 -0.47 -12.93
CA PRO A 106 4.52 0.16 -12.26
C PRO A 106 5.52 -0.85 -11.70
N ARG A 107 5.03 -1.97 -11.13
CA ARG A 107 5.88 -3.04 -10.59
C ARG A 107 6.68 -3.73 -11.71
N SER A 108 6.06 -3.99 -12.84
CA SER A 108 6.73 -4.52 -14.01
C SER A 108 7.78 -3.55 -14.56
N THR A 109 7.54 -2.25 -14.46
CA THR A 109 8.52 -1.22 -14.83
C THR A 109 9.74 -1.28 -13.93
N ALA A 110 9.58 -1.41 -12.63
CA ALA A 110 10.69 -1.58 -11.68
C ALA A 110 11.50 -2.85 -11.99
N LYS A 111 10.85 -3.97 -12.25
CA LYS A 111 11.52 -5.23 -12.63
C LYS A 111 12.32 -5.10 -13.93
N ARG A 112 11.79 -4.38 -14.92
CA ARG A 112 12.55 -4.08 -16.15
C ARG A 112 13.77 -3.20 -15.88
N ALA A 113 13.66 -2.23 -14.99
CA ALA A 113 14.79 -1.37 -14.61
C ALA A 113 15.90 -2.17 -13.92
N GLU A 114 15.56 -3.08 -13.02
CA GLU A 114 16.54 -4.00 -12.40
C GLU A 114 17.21 -4.90 -13.45
N ALA A 115 16.44 -5.48 -14.35
CA ALA A 115 16.96 -6.32 -15.41
C ALA A 115 17.91 -5.52 -16.34
N TYR A 116 17.55 -4.27 -16.65
CA TYR A 116 18.40 -3.39 -17.42
C TYR A 116 19.73 -3.09 -16.71
N LEU A 117 19.69 -2.73 -15.41
CA LEU A 117 20.89 -2.52 -14.62
C LEU A 117 21.84 -3.73 -14.71
N LYS A 118 21.30 -4.92 -14.45
CA LYS A 118 22.08 -6.18 -14.55
C LYS A 118 22.69 -6.37 -15.94
N SER A 119 21.97 -6.05 -17.00
CA SER A 119 22.44 -6.19 -18.38
C SER A 119 23.58 -5.24 -18.74
N THR A 120 23.69 -4.10 -18.05
CA THR A 120 24.78 -3.13 -18.30
C THR A 120 26.13 -3.57 -17.73
N GLY A 121 26.12 -4.52 -16.77
CA GLY A 121 27.32 -4.93 -16.05
C GLY A 121 27.87 -3.89 -15.07
N ILE A 122 27.19 -2.75 -14.88
CA ILE A 122 27.59 -1.70 -13.92
C ILE A 122 27.26 -2.12 -12.48
N GLY A 123 26.14 -2.81 -12.30
CA GLY A 123 25.67 -3.30 -11.01
C GLY A 123 24.60 -4.38 -11.19
N ASP A 124 24.32 -5.11 -10.13
CA ASP A 124 23.31 -6.17 -10.09
C ASP A 124 22.21 -5.93 -9.04
N THR A 125 22.40 -4.93 -8.22
CA THR A 125 21.52 -4.65 -7.07
C THR A 125 21.29 -3.14 -6.94
N VAL A 126 20.04 -2.78 -6.61
CA VAL A 126 19.66 -1.41 -6.23
C VAL A 126 19.24 -1.42 -4.78
N TYR A 127 19.87 -0.56 -3.97
CA TYR A 127 19.44 -0.30 -2.60
C TYR A 127 18.63 1.01 -2.59
N VAL A 128 17.45 0.98 -2.00
CA VAL A 128 16.59 2.14 -1.82
C VAL A 128 16.25 2.30 -0.34
N GLY A 129 16.27 3.55 0.13
CA GLY A 129 15.85 3.93 1.48
C GLY A 129 14.57 4.75 1.38
N PRO A 130 13.38 4.15 1.59
CA PRO A 130 12.13 4.92 1.59
C PRO A 130 12.08 5.85 2.81
N GLU A 131 11.58 7.06 2.60
CA GLU A 131 11.29 8.03 3.66
C GLU A 131 9.75 8.13 3.77
N ALA A 132 9.16 7.34 4.68
CA ALA A 132 7.73 7.34 4.89
C ALA A 132 7.32 8.54 5.74
N GLU A 133 6.73 9.55 5.11
CA GLU A 133 6.20 10.75 5.77
C GLU A 133 4.70 10.63 5.99
N PHE A 134 4.23 11.01 7.17
CA PHE A 134 2.81 11.02 7.51
C PHE A 134 2.47 12.13 8.48
N PHE A 135 1.19 12.48 8.54
CA PHE A 135 0.64 13.38 9.54
C PHE A 135 -0.25 12.60 10.50
N MET A 136 -0.24 12.99 11.75
CA MET A 136 -1.19 12.51 12.76
C MET A 136 -2.18 13.62 13.10
N PHE A 137 -3.46 13.26 13.14
CA PHE A 137 -4.52 14.21 13.43
C PHE A 137 -5.35 13.74 14.62
N ASP A 138 -5.73 14.67 15.48
CA ASP A 138 -6.66 14.40 16.59
C ASP A 138 -8.11 14.31 16.09
N ASP A 139 -8.45 15.06 15.04
CA ASP A 139 -9.78 15.05 14.44
C ASP A 139 -9.70 15.29 12.93
N VAL A 140 -10.42 14.48 12.16
CA VAL A 140 -10.55 14.63 10.71
C VAL A 140 -12.02 14.61 10.35
N ARG A 141 -12.49 15.71 9.77
CA ARG A 141 -13.84 15.82 9.22
C ARG A 141 -13.75 16.07 7.73
N PHE A 142 -14.54 15.36 6.97
CA PHE A 142 -14.58 15.56 5.52
C PHE A 142 -15.98 15.24 4.97
N GLU A 143 -16.27 15.85 3.86
CA GLU A 143 -17.41 15.51 3.02
C GLU A 143 -16.95 15.46 1.57
N ASN A 144 -17.40 14.45 0.85
CA ASN A 144 -17.11 14.30 -0.56
C ASN A 144 -18.38 13.85 -1.29
N GLY A 145 -19.26 14.81 -1.55
CA GLY A 145 -20.52 14.65 -2.26
C GLY A 145 -20.45 15.12 -3.72
N TYR A 146 -21.55 15.00 -4.43
CA TYR A 146 -21.63 15.45 -5.84
C TYR A 146 -21.45 16.96 -6.02
N ASN A 147 -21.85 17.74 -5.03
CA ASN A 147 -21.88 19.21 -5.10
C ASN A 147 -21.08 19.89 -3.99
N THR A 148 -20.48 19.12 -3.08
CA THR A 148 -19.76 19.65 -1.93
C THR A 148 -18.52 18.80 -1.70
N SER A 149 -17.40 19.47 -1.48
CA SER A 149 -16.17 18.81 -1.02
C SER A 149 -15.46 19.74 -0.04
N TYR A 150 -15.20 19.26 1.17
CA TYR A 150 -14.39 19.96 2.15
C TYR A 150 -13.65 18.97 3.05
N TYR A 151 -12.63 19.48 3.72
CA TYR A 151 -12.01 18.80 4.86
C TYR A 151 -11.68 19.81 5.96
N LYS A 152 -11.69 19.35 7.20
CA LYS A 152 -11.20 20.07 8.36
C LYS A 152 -10.34 19.11 9.19
N LEU A 153 -9.12 19.51 9.42
CA LEU A 153 -8.15 18.77 10.22
C LEU A 153 -7.92 19.53 11.53
N ASP A 154 -7.80 18.80 12.61
CA ASP A 154 -7.37 19.32 13.88
C ASP A 154 -6.25 18.43 14.46
N ASP A 155 -5.26 19.09 15.05
CA ASP A 155 -4.10 18.47 15.63
C ASP A 155 -3.51 19.44 16.65
N ILE A 156 -3.11 18.93 17.80
CA ILE A 156 -2.53 19.74 18.88
C ILE A 156 -1.29 20.51 18.44
N GLU A 157 -0.58 20.04 17.44
CA GLU A 157 0.61 20.68 16.88
C GLU A 157 0.29 21.72 15.79
N LEU A 158 -0.91 21.71 15.22
CA LEU A 158 -1.28 22.67 14.20
C LEU A 158 -1.45 24.09 14.79
N PRO A 159 -0.91 25.13 14.13
CA PRO A 159 -1.09 26.51 14.58
C PRO A 159 -2.56 26.95 14.61
N THR A 160 -3.40 26.28 13.83
CA THR A 160 -4.83 26.52 13.71
C THR A 160 -5.69 25.75 14.70
N ASN A 161 -5.08 24.92 15.57
CA ASN A 161 -5.82 24.21 16.61
C ASN A 161 -6.54 25.20 17.53
N THR A 162 -7.87 25.09 17.59
CA THR A 162 -8.73 25.94 18.41
C THR A 162 -9.35 25.20 19.58
N GLY A 163 -9.21 23.87 19.62
CA GLY A 163 -9.84 23.01 20.63
C GLY A 163 -9.08 22.92 21.93
N THR A 164 -7.74 23.02 21.88
CA THR A 164 -6.90 22.89 23.07
C THR A 164 -6.75 24.23 23.77
N LYS A 165 -7.22 24.29 25.03
CA LYS A 165 -7.02 25.42 25.92
C LYS A 165 -6.24 24.96 27.14
N TYR A 166 -5.18 25.66 27.44
CA TYR A 166 -4.39 25.44 28.65
C TYR A 166 -4.91 26.30 29.79
N GLU A 167 -4.77 25.85 31.05
CA GLU A 167 -5.30 26.51 32.25
C GLU A 167 -4.84 27.95 32.36
N SER A 168 -3.59 28.22 32.00
CA SER A 168 -2.99 29.57 32.01
C SER A 168 -3.27 30.40 30.75
N GLY A 169 -3.98 29.84 29.78
CA GLY A 169 -4.12 30.45 28.45
C GLY A 169 -2.86 30.41 27.59
N ASN A 170 -1.75 29.89 28.11
CA ASN A 170 -0.51 29.72 27.36
C ASN A 170 -0.63 28.48 26.42
N MET A 171 -0.50 28.72 25.15
CA MET A 171 -0.55 27.65 24.14
C MET A 171 0.78 26.89 23.97
N GLY A 172 1.82 27.29 24.73
CA GLY A 172 3.14 26.69 24.62
C GLY A 172 3.85 26.99 23.32
N HIS A 173 5.01 26.37 23.13
CA HIS A 173 5.69 26.36 21.86
C HIS A 173 5.06 25.26 20.96
N ARG A 174 4.70 25.63 19.74
CA ARG A 174 4.23 24.70 18.73
C ARG A 174 5.17 24.71 17.55
N PRO A 175 5.59 23.56 17.05
CA PRO A 175 6.36 23.50 15.83
C PRO A 175 5.54 24.08 14.67
N ARG A 176 6.22 24.61 13.67
CA ARG A 176 5.56 24.97 12.42
C ARG A 176 5.04 23.72 11.72
N ALA A 177 4.06 23.86 10.85
CA ALA A 177 3.63 22.77 9.98
C ALA A 177 4.85 22.10 9.31
N LYS A 178 4.92 20.79 9.33
CA LYS A 178 6.03 19.95 8.81
C LYS A 178 7.35 20.12 9.57
N GLY A 179 7.35 20.62 10.79
CA GLY A 179 8.57 20.95 11.55
C GLY A 179 8.79 20.17 12.84
N GLY A 180 7.91 19.24 13.21
CA GLY A 180 7.89 18.61 14.53
C GLY A 180 8.75 17.35 14.68
N TYR A 181 9.27 16.75 13.63
CA TYR A 181 9.92 15.43 13.71
C TYR A 181 11.42 15.46 14.09
N PHE A 182 12.11 16.56 13.82
CA PHE A 182 13.56 16.67 14.07
C PHE A 182 13.92 17.07 15.53
N PRO A 183 13.14 17.92 16.20
CA PRO A 183 13.37 18.24 17.62
C PRO A 183 13.22 17.00 18.51
N VAL A 184 13.91 17.03 19.66
CA VAL A 184 13.73 16.01 20.70
C VAL A 184 12.47 16.27 21.52
N ALA A 185 11.97 15.25 22.22
CA ALA A 185 10.89 15.40 23.18
C ALA A 185 11.27 16.44 24.27
N PRO A 186 10.34 17.25 24.79
CA PRO A 186 8.89 17.20 24.59
C PRO A 186 8.37 18.01 23.40
N VAL A 187 9.25 18.66 22.61
CA VAL A 187 8.84 19.41 21.40
C VAL A 187 8.33 18.45 20.35
N ASP A 188 8.99 17.31 20.16
CA ASP A 188 8.46 16.18 19.42
C ASP A 188 7.49 15.38 20.30
N SER A 189 6.20 15.53 20.08
CA SER A 189 5.14 14.82 20.81
C SER A 189 4.81 13.44 20.26
N ALA A 190 5.41 13.06 19.14
CA ALA A 190 5.04 11.89 18.36
C ALA A 190 6.11 10.78 18.34
N GLN A 191 7.18 10.94 19.14
CA GLN A 191 8.30 10.00 19.15
C GLN A 191 7.87 8.58 19.51
N ASP A 192 7.02 8.41 20.50
CA ASP A 192 6.57 7.10 20.96
C ASP A 192 5.75 6.38 19.87
N ILE A 193 4.82 7.13 19.24
CA ILE A 193 3.99 6.56 18.14
C ILE A 193 4.82 6.14 16.93
N ARG A 194 5.91 6.88 16.66
CA ARG A 194 6.82 6.45 15.57
C ARG A 194 7.68 5.26 15.95
N GLY A 195 7.85 5.00 17.23
CA GLY A 195 8.61 3.85 17.75
C GLY A 195 7.82 2.55 17.80
N GLU A 196 6.49 2.64 17.89
CA GLU A 196 5.59 1.49 17.86
C GLU A 196 5.41 0.93 16.45
#